data_28a308551d409fa778fa5d859e65aabe
#
_entry.id   28a308551d409fa778fa5d859e65aabe
#
_cell.length_a   1.000
_cell.length_b   1.000
_cell.length_c   1.000
_cell.angle_alpha   90.00
_cell.angle_beta   90.00
_cell.angle_gamma   90.00
#
_symmetry.space_group_name_H-M   'P 1'
#
loop_
_entity.id
_entity.type
_entity.pdbx_description
1 polymer ?
#
loop_
_entity_poly.entity_id
_entity_poly.type
_entity_poly.pdbx_seq_one_letter_code
_entity_poly.pdbx_strand_id
1 'polypeptide(L)'
;MEREQIKIYNAYENNLKHLSLSLPKHQITVFTGVSGSGKSSLVLDTIAAQSRRELNDTFPSYVQNYLPKYGRPHLGSIENLPAAIVIDQKKPAPNQRSTVGTYTDTYALLRLLFSRVGKPFVGYSDTFSFNHPQGCCPRCSGLGEITELDVHKLVDFDKCLNDEGVIHYVAFEPGQWRWVRYANSGLFDLDKKIRDYTPEELELFLYSPQIKLKNPPAGWPKTAKYEGLVHRMYRSVLNSEEGKLHQELLDPMTRRGICPDCHGARLNEKVLSCTINGKNIAEVTAMPLRQLIDWLDTIQEPLAQDIQRTLGTRLRALVEIGLDYLTLDRSLGTLSGGEAQRCKIAKFLNSSLSDLLY
;
A
#
# COMPACT_ATOMS: atom_id res chain seq x y z
N MET A 1 -2.73 -43.70 23.81
CA MET A 1 -3.57 -42.73 23.06
C MET A 1 -3.16 -42.82 21.60
N GLU A 2 -4.04 -43.27 20.72
CA GLU A 2 -3.85 -43.17 19.27
C GLU A 2 -3.67 -41.66 18.97
N ARG A 3 -2.54 -41.33 18.31
CA ARG A 3 -2.30 -39.93 17.90
C ARG A 3 -3.34 -39.59 16.85
N GLU A 4 -4.08 -38.51 17.02
CA GLU A 4 -5.00 -38.02 16.01
C GLU A 4 -4.28 -37.80 14.69
N GLN A 5 -4.86 -38.31 13.62
CA GLN A 5 -4.27 -38.25 12.28
C GLN A 5 -5.24 -37.65 11.28
N ILE A 6 -4.72 -36.86 10.35
CA ILE A 6 -5.42 -36.48 9.12
C ILE A 6 -5.28 -37.64 8.16
N LYS A 7 -6.39 -38.25 7.73
CA LYS A 7 -6.39 -39.39 6.81
C LYS A 7 -6.86 -38.95 5.43
N ILE A 8 -6.04 -39.19 4.42
CA ILE A 8 -6.29 -38.79 3.04
C ILE A 8 -6.48 -40.07 2.26
N TYR A 9 -7.56 -40.16 1.48
CA TYR A 9 -7.89 -41.33 0.68
C TYR A 9 -8.00 -40.93 -0.80
N ASN A 10 -7.27 -41.65 -1.63
CA ASN A 10 -7.40 -41.60 -3.09
C ASN A 10 -7.21 -40.19 -3.66
N ALA A 11 -6.13 -39.48 -3.30
CA ALA A 11 -5.78 -38.18 -3.86
C ALA A 11 -5.15 -38.35 -5.25
N TYR A 12 -5.72 -37.65 -6.26
CA TYR A 12 -5.25 -37.72 -7.66
C TYR A 12 -5.25 -36.35 -8.34
N GLU A 13 -5.00 -35.28 -7.53
CA GLU A 13 -4.84 -33.94 -8.05
C GLU A 13 -3.55 -33.78 -8.85
N ASN A 14 -3.61 -33.17 -10.01
CA ASN A 14 -2.50 -32.99 -10.96
C ASN A 14 -1.79 -34.31 -11.29
N ASN A 15 -0.55 -34.51 -10.82
CA ASN A 15 0.27 -35.69 -11.07
C ASN A 15 0.25 -36.73 -9.95
N LEU A 16 -0.62 -36.55 -8.94
CA LEU A 16 -0.80 -37.54 -7.87
C LEU A 16 -1.45 -38.83 -8.43
N LYS A 17 -0.94 -39.98 -8.01
CA LYS A 17 -1.37 -41.31 -8.50
C LYS A 17 -2.21 -42.05 -7.46
N HIS A 18 -3.44 -41.55 -7.21
CA HIS A 18 -4.37 -42.19 -6.28
C HIS A 18 -3.78 -42.47 -4.90
N LEU A 19 -3.09 -41.45 -4.36
CA LEU A 19 -2.33 -41.56 -3.13
C LEU A 19 -3.27 -41.59 -1.90
N SER A 20 -3.03 -42.55 -1.00
CA SER A 20 -3.66 -42.61 0.32
C SER A 20 -2.59 -42.59 1.41
N LEU A 21 -2.73 -41.71 2.41
CA LEU A 21 -1.76 -41.59 3.48
C LEU A 21 -2.41 -40.99 4.74
N SER A 22 -1.71 -41.17 5.87
CA SER A 22 -2.09 -40.58 7.15
C SER A 22 -0.99 -39.65 7.63
N LEU A 23 -1.37 -38.43 8.09
CA LEU A 23 -0.49 -37.42 8.62
C LEU A 23 -0.77 -37.21 10.10
N PRO A 24 0.25 -37.27 10.97
CA PRO A 24 0.04 -37.05 12.40
C PRO A 24 -0.28 -35.57 12.68
N LYS A 25 -1.25 -35.31 13.55
CA LYS A 25 -1.49 -33.98 14.10
C LYS A 25 -0.46 -33.62 15.18
N HIS A 26 -0.36 -32.31 15.50
CA HIS A 26 0.52 -31.76 16.53
C HIS A 26 2.00 -32.07 16.34
N GLN A 27 2.44 -32.22 15.07
CA GLN A 27 3.82 -32.49 14.69
C GLN A 27 4.19 -31.70 13.44
N ILE A 28 5.49 -31.48 13.25
CA ILE A 28 6.03 -30.94 12.00
C ILE A 28 6.22 -32.10 11.03
N THR A 29 5.49 -32.08 9.91
CA THR A 29 5.65 -33.05 8.82
C THR A 29 6.39 -32.39 7.66
N VAL A 30 7.50 -33.00 7.21
CA VAL A 30 8.32 -32.49 6.11
C VAL A 30 8.07 -33.35 4.86
N PHE A 31 7.67 -32.70 3.76
CA PHE A 31 7.50 -33.32 2.46
C PHE A 31 8.74 -33.08 1.58
N THR A 32 9.47 -34.14 1.25
CA THR A 32 10.68 -34.10 0.43
C THR A 32 10.51 -34.85 -0.87
N GLY A 33 11.34 -34.57 -1.86
CA GLY A 33 11.33 -35.25 -3.16
C GLY A 33 11.80 -34.32 -4.28
N VAL A 34 12.02 -34.90 -5.46
CA VAL A 34 12.45 -34.15 -6.65
C VAL A 34 11.40 -33.12 -7.12
N SER A 35 11.81 -32.18 -7.96
CA SER A 35 10.87 -31.27 -8.60
C SER A 35 9.84 -32.03 -9.43
N GLY A 36 8.57 -31.62 -9.38
CA GLY A 36 7.50 -32.31 -10.12
C GLY A 36 6.95 -33.57 -9.44
N SER A 37 7.45 -34.01 -8.27
CA SER A 37 6.98 -35.22 -7.59
C SER A 37 5.60 -35.10 -6.91
N GLY A 38 4.89 -33.98 -7.04
CA GLY A 38 3.54 -33.80 -6.48
C GLY A 38 3.47 -33.24 -5.07
N LYS A 39 4.60 -32.76 -4.46
CA LYS A 39 4.60 -32.21 -3.10
C LYS A 39 3.61 -31.05 -2.95
N SER A 40 3.67 -30.06 -3.84
CA SER A 40 2.76 -28.90 -3.82
C SER A 40 1.32 -29.33 -4.14
N SER A 41 1.13 -30.27 -5.05
CA SER A 41 -0.20 -30.79 -5.40
C SER A 41 -0.87 -31.48 -4.21
N LEU A 42 -0.10 -32.21 -3.38
CA LEU A 42 -0.63 -32.83 -2.17
C LEU A 42 -0.90 -31.77 -1.08
N VAL A 43 0.09 -30.92 -0.76
CA VAL A 43 0.01 -30.03 0.42
C VAL A 43 -0.89 -28.82 0.14
N LEU A 44 -0.73 -28.15 -1.00
CA LEU A 44 -1.44 -26.90 -1.31
C LEU A 44 -2.72 -27.15 -2.09
N ASP A 45 -2.63 -27.93 -3.19
CA ASP A 45 -3.75 -28.09 -4.12
C ASP A 45 -4.77 -29.13 -3.64
N THR A 46 -4.38 -30.04 -2.72
CA THR A 46 -5.29 -31.05 -2.14
C THR A 46 -5.66 -30.68 -0.70
N ILE A 47 -4.71 -30.75 0.25
CA ILE A 47 -5.00 -30.61 1.69
C ILE A 47 -5.48 -29.18 2.01
N ALA A 48 -4.69 -28.17 1.66
CA ALA A 48 -5.04 -26.79 1.99
C ALA A 48 -6.26 -26.29 1.21
N ALA A 49 -6.41 -26.70 -0.07
CA ALA A 49 -7.57 -26.34 -0.87
C ALA A 49 -8.87 -26.93 -0.30
N GLN A 50 -8.86 -28.20 0.10
CA GLN A 50 -10.02 -28.87 0.70
C GLN A 50 -10.39 -28.23 2.04
N SER A 51 -9.41 -27.98 2.92
CA SER A 51 -9.66 -27.32 4.21
C SER A 51 -10.30 -25.93 4.04
N ARG A 52 -9.77 -25.12 3.14
CA ARG A 52 -10.31 -23.78 2.87
C ARG A 52 -11.72 -23.85 2.29
N ARG A 53 -11.98 -24.82 1.46
CA ARG A 53 -13.31 -25.03 0.89
C ARG A 53 -14.30 -25.43 1.97
N GLU A 54 -13.98 -26.42 2.82
CA GLU A 54 -14.84 -26.81 3.94
C GLU A 54 -15.10 -25.65 4.89
N LEU A 55 -14.07 -24.84 5.19
CA LEU A 55 -14.25 -23.63 5.97
C LEU A 55 -15.20 -22.63 5.29
N ASN A 56 -15.05 -22.41 3.97
CA ASN A 56 -15.94 -21.51 3.23
C ASN A 56 -17.39 -22.00 3.23
N ASP A 57 -17.61 -23.31 3.15
CA ASP A 57 -18.94 -23.92 3.14
C ASP A 57 -19.68 -23.74 4.50
N THR A 58 -18.96 -23.41 5.58
CA THR A 58 -19.59 -23.08 6.89
C THR A 58 -20.20 -21.70 6.93
N PHE A 59 -19.87 -20.79 6.03
CA PHE A 59 -20.40 -19.43 6.00
C PHE A 59 -21.75 -19.35 5.25
N PRO A 60 -22.61 -18.37 5.59
CA PRO A 60 -23.81 -18.09 4.82
C PRO A 60 -23.52 -17.77 3.34
N SER A 61 -24.40 -18.14 2.43
CA SER A 61 -24.20 -18.02 0.98
C SER A 61 -23.83 -16.59 0.52
N TYR A 62 -24.38 -15.55 1.17
CA TYR A 62 -24.04 -14.18 0.83
C TYR A 62 -22.58 -13.84 1.18
N VAL A 63 -22.01 -14.41 2.24
CA VAL A 63 -20.58 -14.25 2.62
C VAL A 63 -19.70 -15.02 1.64
N GLN A 64 -20.10 -16.24 1.26
CA GLN A 64 -19.33 -17.07 0.31
C GLN A 64 -19.10 -16.37 -1.02
N ASN A 65 -20.00 -15.46 -1.46
CA ASN A 65 -19.84 -14.70 -2.70
C ASN A 65 -18.65 -13.71 -2.68
N TYR A 66 -18.23 -13.29 -1.49
CA TYR A 66 -17.09 -12.37 -1.29
C TYR A 66 -15.79 -13.10 -0.95
N LEU A 67 -15.85 -14.39 -0.61
CA LEU A 67 -14.68 -15.19 -0.29
C LEU A 67 -14.00 -15.72 -1.57
N PRO A 68 -12.68 -15.96 -1.53
CA PRO A 68 -11.98 -16.62 -2.64
C PRO A 68 -12.60 -17.98 -2.91
N LYS A 69 -12.88 -18.27 -4.19
CA LYS A 69 -13.39 -19.56 -4.61
C LYS A 69 -12.22 -20.54 -4.81
N TYR A 70 -12.27 -21.65 -4.10
CA TYR A 70 -11.30 -22.73 -4.26
C TYR A 70 -11.92 -23.86 -5.07
N GLY A 71 -11.19 -24.37 -6.08
CA GLY A 71 -11.60 -25.55 -6.83
C GLY A 71 -11.76 -26.76 -5.89
N ARG A 72 -12.62 -27.68 -6.27
CA ARG A 72 -12.74 -28.97 -5.57
C ARG A 72 -11.54 -29.84 -5.96
N PRO A 73 -10.64 -30.20 -5.01
CA PRO A 73 -9.54 -31.06 -5.35
C PRO A 73 -10.02 -32.48 -5.69
N HIS A 74 -9.28 -33.13 -6.56
CA HIS A 74 -9.58 -34.49 -6.96
C HIS A 74 -9.09 -35.49 -5.91
N LEU A 75 -10.01 -35.95 -5.07
CA LEU A 75 -9.72 -36.93 -3.99
C LEU A 75 -10.98 -37.75 -3.66
N GLY A 76 -10.82 -38.87 -3.00
CA GLY A 76 -11.92 -39.65 -2.46
C GLY A 76 -12.51 -38.98 -1.21
N SER A 77 -11.73 -38.90 -0.14
CA SER A 77 -12.12 -38.22 1.10
C SER A 77 -10.90 -37.76 1.92
N ILE A 78 -11.11 -36.81 2.81
CA ILE A 78 -10.18 -36.46 3.90
C ILE A 78 -10.93 -36.49 5.22
N GLU A 79 -10.33 -37.11 6.25
CA GLU A 79 -10.88 -37.17 7.60
C GLU A 79 -10.02 -36.37 8.58
N ASN A 80 -10.65 -35.80 9.61
CA ASN A 80 -10.00 -35.04 10.70
C ASN A 80 -9.16 -33.84 10.22
N LEU A 81 -9.56 -33.19 9.16
CA LEU A 81 -8.86 -32.07 8.56
C LEU A 81 -9.14 -30.77 9.34
N PRO A 82 -8.12 -30.13 9.97
CA PRO A 82 -8.29 -28.83 10.62
C PRO A 82 -8.36 -27.69 9.61
N ALA A 83 -8.74 -26.49 10.09
CA ALA A 83 -8.65 -25.29 9.28
C ALA A 83 -7.18 -24.98 8.92
N ALA A 84 -6.89 -24.83 7.61
CA ALA A 84 -5.53 -24.68 7.13
C ALA A 84 -5.15 -23.21 6.88
N ILE A 85 -3.99 -22.81 7.40
CA ILE A 85 -3.34 -21.52 7.16
C ILE A 85 -2.12 -21.75 6.27
N VAL A 86 -2.15 -21.25 5.04
CA VAL A 86 -1.03 -21.35 4.11
C VAL A 86 -0.10 -20.15 4.27
N ILE A 87 1.16 -20.43 4.57
CA ILE A 87 2.23 -19.44 4.70
C ILE A 87 3.21 -19.66 3.55
N ASP A 88 2.99 -18.91 2.48
CA ASP A 88 3.81 -18.94 1.27
C ASP A 88 4.74 -17.71 1.19
N GLN A 89 5.69 -17.73 0.27
CA GLN A 89 6.60 -16.62 0.00
C GLN A 89 6.00 -15.56 -0.94
N LYS A 90 4.73 -15.73 -1.34
CA LYS A 90 4.08 -14.72 -2.18
C LYS A 90 3.97 -13.41 -1.42
N LYS A 91 4.52 -12.37 -2.02
CA LYS A 91 4.34 -11.00 -1.50
C LYS A 91 2.86 -10.65 -1.51
N PRO A 92 2.37 -9.97 -0.47
CA PRO A 92 1.05 -9.35 -0.53
C PRO A 92 0.93 -8.47 -1.78
N ALA A 93 -0.27 -8.39 -2.34
CA ALA A 93 -0.52 -7.50 -3.47
C ALA A 93 -0.04 -6.08 -3.13
N PRO A 94 0.62 -5.38 -4.07
CA PRO A 94 1.12 -4.04 -3.83
C PRO A 94 -0.03 -3.11 -3.42
N ASN A 95 0.02 -2.65 -2.18
CA ASN A 95 -0.91 -1.68 -1.65
C ASN A 95 -0.10 -0.61 -0.90
N GLN A 96 -0.12 0.61 -1.42
CA GLN A 96 0.60 1.75 -0.85
C GLN A 96 0.19 2.07 0.61
N ARG A 97 -1.00 1.63 1.04
CA ARG A 97 -1.54 1.83 2.39
C ARG A 97 -1.22 0.69 3.35
N SER A 98 -0.62 -0.39 2.86
CA SER A 98 -0.27 -1.55 3.69
C SER A 98 1.16 -1.43 4.22
N THR A 99 1.30 -1.44 5.54
CA THR A 99 2.58 -1.41 6.26
C THR A 99 2.74 -2.67 7.11
N VAL A 100 3.95 -2.92 7.61
CA VAL A 100 4.21 -4.00 8.59
C VAL A 100 3.24 -3.89 9.76
N GLY A 101 3.07 -2.69 10.33
CA GLY A 101 2.18 -2.47 11.46
C GLY A 101 0.70 -2.75 11.17
N THR A 102 0.21 -2.39 9.98
CA THR A 102 -1.19 -2.70 9.61
C THR A 102 -1.39 -4.18 9.31
N TYR A 103 -0.40 -4.84 8.73
CA TYR A 103 -0.47 -6.25 8.37
C TYR A 103 -0.41 -7.18 9.59
N THR A 104 0.38 -6.81 10.60
CA THR A 104 0.55 -7.58 11.84
C THR A 104 -0.45 -7.19 12.93
N ASP A 105 -1.40 -6.30 12.62
CA ASP A 105 -2.41 -5.76 13.54
C ASP A 105 -1.81 -5.04 14.77
N THR A 106 -0.51 -4.68 14.74
CA THR A 106 0.19 -3.94 15.80
C THR A 106 -0.13 -2.44 15.75
N TYR A 107 -0.31 -1.88 14.55
CA TYR A 107 -0.68 -0.48 14.38
C TYR A 107 -2.05 -0.13 15.00
N ALA A 108 -3.00 -1.07 14.97
CA ALA A 108 -4.30 -0.87 15.62
C ALA A 108 -4.18 -0.72 17.15
N LEU A 109 -3.29 -1.50 17.77
CA LEU A 109 -2.99 -1.40 19.20
C LEU A 109 -2.25 -0.10 19.55
N LEU A 110 -1.30 0.34 18.72
CA LEU A 110 -0.64 1.64 18.88
C LEU A 110 -1.63 2.79 18.80
N ARG A 111 -2.53 2.79 17.82
CA ARG A 111 -3.60 3.81 17.73
C ARG A 111 -4.47 3.84 18.98
N LEU A 112 -4.82 2.67 19.49
CA LEU A 112 -5.58 2.57 20.74
C LEU A 112 -4.78 3.13 21.92
N LEU A 113 -3.50 2.80 22.02
CA LEU A 113 -2.60 3.28 23.07
C LEU A 113 -2.53 4.82 23.06
N PHE A 114 -2.22 5.43 21.91
CA PHE A 114 -2.17 6.88 21.78
C PHE A 114 -3.50 7.57 22.12
N SER A 115 -4.63 6.96 21.74
CA SER A 115 -5.96 7.50 22.06
C SER A 115 -6.30 7.45 23.55
N ARG A 116 -5.64 6.58 24.35
CA ARG A 116 -5.91 6.41 25.77
C ARG A 116 -4.99 7.21 26.68
N VAL A 117 -3.71 7.26 26.33
CA VAL A 117 -2.69 7.86 27.23
C VAL A 117 -1.89 8.98 26.57
N GLY A 118 -2.04 9.23 25.28
CA GLY A 118 -1.35 10.29 24.57
C GLY A 118 -1.85 11.70 24.97
N LYS A 119 -0.95 12.66 25.00
CA LYS A 119 -1.23 14.06 25.35
C LYS A 119 -0.64 15.01 24.29
N PRO A 120 -1.40 16.08 23.91
CA PRO A 120 -2.78 16.36 24.24
C PRO A 120 -3.75 15.31 23.66
N PHE A 121 -4.95 15.19 24.20
CA PHE A 121 -6.01 14.38 23.60
C PHE A 121 -6.50 15.00 22.30
N VAL A 122 -6.37 14.26 21.20
CA VAL A 122 -6.73 14.73 19.84
C VAL A 122 -7.90 13.96 19.22
N GLY A 123 -8.31 12.87 19.84
CA GLY A 123 -9.42 12.03 19.40
C GLY A 123 -9.25 10.54 19.74
N TYR A 124 -10.19 9.72 19.29
CA TYR A 124 -10.17 8.28 19.48
C TYR A 124 -9.25 7.57 18.47
N SER A 125 -9.15 6.25 18.56
CA SER A 125 -8.18 5.45 17.80
C SER A 125 -8.26 5.67 16.28
N ASP A 126 -9.43 5.99 15.73
CA ASP A 126 -9.60 6.25 14.30
C ASP A 126 -8.93 7.54 13.85
N THR A 127 -8.85 8.54 14.74
CA THR A 127 -8.11 9.79 14.48
C THR A 127 -6.61 9.53 14.23
N PHE A 128 -6.04 8.49 14.82
CA PHE A 128 -4.64 8.09 14.61
C PHE A 128 -4.42 7.21 13.38
N SER A 129 -5.44 7.04 12.53
CA SER A 129 -5.33 6.25 11.31
C SER A 129 -5.00 7.12 10.10
N PHE A 130 -3.91 6.82 9.41
CA PHE A 130 -3.60 7.47 8.13
C PHE A 130 -4.56 7.07 6.99
N ASN A 131 -5.46 6.11 7.23
CA ASN A 131 -6.53 5.73 6.31
C ASN A 131 -7.86 6.40 6.63
N HIS A 132 -7.94 7.17 7.71
CA HIS A 132 -9.18 7.85 8.11
C HIS A 132 -9.09 9.36 7.81
N PRO A 133 -10.14 9.98 7.26
CA PRO A 133 -10.11 11.41 6.87
C PRO A 133 -9.73 12.38 8.00
N GLN A 134 -10.09 12.07 9.25
CA GLN A 134 -9.75 12.92 10.40
C GLN A 134 -8.28 12.84 10.81
N GLY A 135 -7.57 11.77 10.43
CA GLY A 135 -6.19 11.51 10.84
C GLY A 135 -5.18 11.67 9.74
N CYS A 136 -5.57 11.43 8.50
CA CYS A 136 -4.63 11.48 7.39
C CYS A 136 -4.13 12.90 7.09
N CYS A 137 -2.92 13.00 6.57
CA CYS A 137 -2.42 14.22 5.97
C CYS A 137 -3.31 14.60 4.77
N PRO A 138 -3.88 15.82 4.71
CA PRO A 138 -4.80 16.20 3.64
C PRO A 138 -4.11 16.25 2.26
N ARG A 139 -2.83 16.64 2.22
CA ARG A 139 -2.09 16.79 0.96
C ARG A 139 -1.83 15.46 0.27
N CYS A 140 -1.32 14.47 0.99
CA CYS A 140 -1.03 13.14 0.44
C CYS A 140 -2.13 12.10 0.72
N SER A 141 -3.25 12.51 1.33
CA SER A 141 -4.35 11.61 1.70
C SER A 141 -3.88 10.36 2.45
N GLY A 142 -2.86 10.49 3.31
CA GLY A 142 -2.32 9.40 4.11
C GLY A 142 -1.34 8.48 3.39
N LEU A 143 -0.87 8.83 2.21
CA LEU A 143 0.14 8.03 1.48
C LEU A 143 1.57 8.28 1.97
N GLY A 144 1.86 9.47 2.53
CA GLY A 144 3.20 9.88 2.94
C GLY A 144 4.07 10.38 1.78
N GLU A 145 3.65 10.07 0.56
CA GLU A 145 4.29 10.45 -0.68
C GLU A 145 3.31 11.18 -1.58
N ILE A 146 3.82 12.01 -2.47
CA ILE A 146 3.05 12.66 -3.52
C ILE A 146 3.71 12.38 -4.87
N THR A 147 2.88 12.37 -5.90
CA THR A 147 3.36 12.34 -7.29
C THR A 147 3.38 13.76 -7.80
N GLU A 148 4.55 14.27 -8.12
CA GLU A 148 4.75 15.61 -8.68
C GLU A 148 5.15 15.51 -10.16
N LEU A 149 4.72 16.51 -10.94
CA LEU A 149 5.24 16.68 -12.31
C LEU A 149 6.71 17.08 -12.25
N ASP A 150 7.53 16.41 -13.01
CA ASP A 150 8.90 16.81 -13.29
C ASP A 150 8.89 17.69 -14.55
N VAL A 151 8.99 18.99 -14.33
CA VAL A 151 8.91 19.99 -15.41
C VAL A 151 9.99 19.76 -16.47
N HIS A 152 11.19 19.33 -16.08
CA HIS A 152 12.30 19.05 -17.01
C HIS A 152 12.09 17.79 -17.84
N LYS A 153 11.20 16.90 -17.43
CA LYS A 153 10.76 15.74 -18.20
C LYS A 153 9.49 16.02 -19.00
N LEU A 154 8.70 17.01 -18.57
CA LEU A 154 7.47 17.41 -19.25
C LEU A 154 7.76 18.35 -20.43
N VAL A 155 8.74 19.26 -20.30
CA VAL A 155 9.04 20.31 -21.25
C VAL A 155 10.47 20.17 -21.76
N ASP A 156 10.64 20.17 -23.08
CA ASP A 156 11.94 20.30 -23.73
C ASP A 156 12.31 21.80 -23.85
N PHE A 157 13.21 22.23 -22.97
CA PHE A 157 13.62 23.63 -22.88
C PHE A 157 14.45 24.10 -24.10
N ASP A 158 14.99 23.21 -24.92
CA ASP A 158 15.76 23.50 -26.11
C ASP A 158 14.88 23.75 -27.36
N LYS A 159 13.58 23.57 -27.23
CA LYS A 159 12.55 23.76 -28.26
C LYS A 159 11.74 25.03 -28.03
N CYS A 160 11.09 25.49 -29.12
CA CYS A 160 10.09 26.55 -29.07
C CYS A 160 8.66 25.96 -29.08
N LEU A 161 7.64 26.81 -28.87
CA LEU A 161 6.24 26.32 -28.80
C LEU A 161 5.72 25.78 -30.16
N ASN A 162 6.35 26.12 -31.26
CA ASN A 162 6.02 25.60 -32.60
C ASN A 162 6.67 24.24 -32.89
N ASP A 163 7.63 23.78 -32.09
CA ASP A 163 8.32 22.52 -32.34
C ASP A 163 7.51 21.33 -31.82
N GLU A 164 7.45 20.24 -32.57
CA GLU A 164 6.91 18.98 -32.12
C GLU A 164 7.70 18.45 -30.89
N GLY A 165 6.99 17.92 -29.88
CA GLY A 165 7.60 17.38 -28.71
C GLY A 165 8.18 18.41 -27.73
N VAL A 166 7.78 19.71 -27.85
CA VAL A 166 8.14 20.73 -26.85
C VAL A 166 7.52 20.44 -25.49
N ILE A 167 6.30 19.87 -25.45
CA ILE A 167 5.63 19.35 -24.26
C ILE A 167 5.41 17.86 -24.49
N HIS A 168 5.99 17.02 -23.67
CA HIS A 168 6.00 15.57 -23.82
C HIS A 168 4.65 14.90 -23.49
N TYR A 169 3.55 15.54 -23.84
CA TYR A 169 2.21 14.97 -23.71
C TYR A 169 1.38 15.29 -24.96
N VAL A 170 0.94 14.25 -25.65
CA VAL A 170 0.35 14.31 -27.00
C VAL A 170 -0.74 15.36 -27.18
N ALA A 171 -1.57 15.61 -26.16
CA ALA A 171 -2.64 16.61 -26.24
C ALA A 171 -2.14 18.07 -26.22
N PHE A 172 -0.84 18.28 -26.04
CA PHE A 172 -0.18 19.59 -26.11
C PHE A 172 0.77 19.74 -27.32
N GLU A 173 0.78 18.78 -28.24
CA GLU A 173 1.52 18.89 -29.48
C GLU A 173 1.00 20.05 -30.33
N PRO A 174 1.85 20.67 -31.17
CA PRO A 174 1.44 21.74 -32.07
C PRO A 174 0.19 21.39 -32.88
N GLY A 175 -0.77 22.31 -32.92
CA GLY A 175 -2.07 22.10 -33.55
C GLY A 175 -3.14 21.42 -32.68
N GLN A 176 -2.80 20.81 -31.57
CA GLN A 176 -3.78 20.22 -30.64
C GLN A 176 -4.52 21.30 -29.86
N TRP A 177 -5.75 20.99 -29.41
CA TRP A 177 -6.63 21.97 -28.77
C TRP A 177 -6.07 22.53 -27.44
N ARG A 178 -5.22 21.79 -26.73
CA ARG A 178 -4.55 22.28 -25.51
C ARG A 178 -3.37 23.20 -25.84
N TRP A 179 -2.58 22.88 -26.87
CA TRP A 179 -1.50 23.73 -27.38
C TRP A 179 -2.02 25.10 -27.83
N VAL A 180 -3.15 25.14 -28.57
CA VAL A 180 -3.79 26.38 -29.06
C VAL A 180 -4.02 27.40 -27.92
N ARG A 181 -4.17 26.95 -26.69
CA ARG A 181 -4.32 27.84 -25.52
C ARG A 181 -3.04 28.61 -25.18
N TYR A 182 -1.89 28.08 -25.52
CA TYR A 182 -0.60 28.77 -25.36
C TYR A 182 -0.28 29.58 -26.59
N ALA A 183 -0.36 28.99 -27.76
CA ALA A 183 -0.06 29.64 -29.05
C ALA A 183 -0.94 30.88 -29.29
N ASN A 184 -2.25 30.78 -29.09
CA ASN A 184 -3.20 31.88 -29.37
C ASN A 184 -3.41 32.81 -28.16
N SER A 185 -2.61 32.69 -27.11
CA SER A 185 -2.72 33.58 -25.95
C SER A 185 -2.19 35.00 -26.21
N GLY A 186 -1.25 35.11 -27.14
CA GLY A 186 -0.49 36.34 -27.41
C GLY A 186 0.48 36.71 -26.27
N LEU A 187 0.76 35.75 -25.36
CA LEU A 187 1.67 35.96 -24.24
C LEU A 187 3.11 35.56 -24.53
N PHE A 188 3.33 34.72 -25.54
CA PHE A 188 4.63 34.13 -25.84
C PHE A 188 5.00 34.34 -27.33
N ASP A 189 6.28 34.50 -27.54
CA ASP A 189 6.87 34.35 -28.88
C ASP A 189 7.01 32.85 -29.17
N LEU A 190 6.31 32.37 -30.19
CA LEU A 190 6.20 30.96 -30.51
C LEU A 190 7.49 30.35 -31.09
N ASP A 191 8.39 31.19 -31.60
CA ASP A 191 9.67 30.80 -32.21
C ASP A 191 10.84 30.98 -31.20
N LYS A 192 10.58 31.52 -30.01
CA LYS A 192 11.56 31.67 -28.96
C LYS A 192 11.69 30.37 -28.18
N LYS A 193 12.92 29.88 -27.98
CA LYS A 193 13.16 28.69 -27.17
C LYS A 193 12.73 28.89 -25.71
N ILE A 194 12.15 27.86 -25.10
CA ILE A 194 11.67 27.93 -23.71
C ILE A 194 12.80 28.30 -22.71
N ARG A 195 14.03 27.82 -22.95
CA ARG A 195 15.22 28.19 -22.14
C ARG A 195 15.57 29.68 -22.17
N ASP A 196 15.15 30.37 -23.21
CA ASP A 196 15.46 31.81 -23.43
C ASP A 196 14.33 32.71 -22.87
N TYR A 197 13.28 32.12 -22.26
CA TYR A 197 12.21 32.88 -21.60
C TYR A 197 12.76 33.65 -20.43
N THR A 198 12.25 34.85 -20.20
CA THR A 198 12.52 35.59 -18.95
C THR A 198 11.94 34.84 -17.76
N PRO A 199 12.40 35.07 -16.53
CA PRO A 199 11.81 34.49 -15.33
C PRO A 199 10.29 34.70 -15.26
N GLU A 200 9.79 35.87 -15.69
CA GLU A 200 8.37 36.21 -15.70
C GLU A 200 7.59 35.42 -16.75
N GLU A 201 8.19 35.28 -17.97
CA GLU A 201 7.59 34.47 -19.05
C GLU A 201 7.54 33.00 -18.64
N LEU A 202 8.60 32.49 -17.99
CA LEU A 202 8.67 31.09 -17.55
C LEU A 202 7.67 30.82 -16.41
N GLU A 203 7.57 31.72 -15.45
CA GLU A 203 6.57 31.62 -14.36
C GLU A 203 5.15 31.65 -14.93
N LEU A 204 4.91 32.56 -15.90
CA LEU A 204 3.62 32.66 -16.57
C LEU A 204 3.29 31.38 -17.37
N PHE A 205 4.27 30.82 -18.09
CA PHE A 205 4.11 29.62 -18.88
C PHE A 205 3.82 28.38 -18.02
N LEU A 206 4.57 28.20 -16.93
CA LEU A 206 4.52 27.01 -16.10
C LEU A 206 3.48 27.09 -14.97
N TYR A 207 3.43 28.21 -14.25
CA TYR A 207 2.76 28.27 -12.94
C TYR A 207 1.66 29.32 -12.82
N SER A 208 1.30 30.03 -13.91
CA SER A 208 0.20 30.99 -13.85
C SER A 208 -1.11 30.35 -13.35
N PRO A 209 -1.79 30.93 -12.36
CA PRO A 209 -3.16 30.54 -12.05
C PRO A 209 -4.11 30.85 -13.22
N GLN A 210 -5.38 30.45 -13.11
CA GLN A 210 -6.37 30.81 -14.12
C GLN A 210 -6.61 32.32 -14.17
N ILE A 211 -6.20 32.97 -15.25
CA ILE A 211 -6.38 34.43 -15.45
C ILE A 211 -7.22 34.73 -16.70
N LYS A 212 -8.00 35.80 -16.65
CA LYS A 212 -8.60 36.40 -17.85
C LYS A 212 -7.56 37.31 -18.52
N LEU A 213 -7.37 37.13 -19.83
CA LEU A 213 -6.51 38.03 -20.59
C LEU A 213 -7.14 39.41 -20.65
N LYS A 214 -6.35 40.44 -20.37
CA LYS A 214 -6.83 41.84 -20.43
C LYS A 214 -7.10 42.30 -21.85
N ASN A 215 -6.23 41.91 -22.78
CA ASN A 215 -6.30 42.22 -24.21
C ASN A 215 -6.18 40.93 -25.01
N PRO A 216 -7.25 40.10 -25.11
CA PRO A 216 -7.17 38.84 -25.80
C PRO A 216 -6.99 39.05 -27.29
N PRO A 217 -6.13 38.27 -27.97
CA PRO A 217 -5.98 38.32 -29.42
C PRO A 217 -7.27 37.95 -30.19
N ALA A 218 -7.35 38.29 -31.47
CA ALA A 218 -8.46 37.89 -32.30
C ALA A 218 -8.54 36.36 -32.38
N GLY A 219 -9.74 35.80 -32.10
CA GLY A 219 -9.96 34.36 -32.03
C GLY A 219 -9.86 33.73 -30.61
N TRP A 220 -9.43 34.49 -29.61
CA TRP A 220 -9.48 33.99 -28.24
C TRP A 220 -10.93 33.90 -27.72
N PRO A 221 -11.43 32.74 -27.22
CA PRO A 221 -12.80 32.61 -26.77
C PRO A 221 -13.08 33.53 -25.58
N LYS A 222 -14.21 34.26 -25.63
CA LYS A 222 -14.60 35.25 -24.57
C LYS A 222 -14.66 34.67 -23.15
N THR A 223 -15.00 33.40 -23.00
CA THR A 223 -15.09 32.70 -21.73
C THR A 223 -13.80 32.00 -21.32
N ALA A 224 -12.80 31.96 -22.21
CA ALA A 224 -11.56 31.25 -21.94
C ALA A 224 -10.68 32.00 -20.94
N LYS A 225 -10.04 31.21 -20.08
CA LYS A 225 -8.99 31.67 -19.17
C LYS A 225 -7.67 31.06 -19.61
N TYR A 226 -6.61 31.83 -19.51
CA TYR A 226 -5.26 31.31 -19.59
C TYR A 226 -4.89 30.63 -18.26
N GLU A 227 -4.07 29.59 -18.34
CA GLU A 227 -3.62 28.83 -17.18
C GLU A 227 -2.26 28.20 -17.49
N GLY A 228 -1.31 28.30 -16.57
CA GLY A 228 0.03 27.74 -16.72
C GLY A 228 0.00 26.22 -16.87
N LEU A 229 1.04 25.70 -17.54
CA LEU A 229 1.12 24.29 -17.95
C LEU A 229 0.99 23.32 -16.76
N VAL A 230 1.72 23.57 -15.67
CA VAL A 230 1.69 22.70 -14.48
C VAL A 230 0.30 22.65 -13.87
N HIS A 231 -0.33 23.81 -13.64
CA HIS A 231 -1.70 23.86 -13.11
C HIS A 231 -2.70 23.15 -14.01
N ARG A 232 -2.58 23.36 -15.30
CA ARG A 232 -3.43 22.67 -16.30
C ARG A 232 -3.22 21.17 -16.30
N MET A 233 -1.97 20.69 -16.23
CA MET A 233 -1.66 19.26 -16.15
C MET A 233 -2.28 18.63 -14.91
N TYR A 234 -2.14 19.24 -13.73
CA TYR A 234 -2.80 18.73 -12.52
C TYR A 234 -4.32 18.70 -12.65
N ARG A 235 -4.94 19.77 -13.13
CA ARG A 235 -6.39 19.89 -13.18
C ARG A 235 -7.03 19.02 -14.26
N SER A 236 -6.49 19.02 -15.48
CA SER A 236 -7.15 18.42 -16.64
C SER A 236 -6.57 17.07 -17.07
N VAL A 237 -5.47 16.66 -16.48
CA VAL A 237 -4.83 15.37 -16.78
C VAL A 237 -4.66 14.53 -15.52
N LEU A 238 -3.74 14.88 -14.63
CA LEU A 238 -3.38 14.03 -13.47
C LEU A 238 -4.56 13.71 -12.53
N ASN A 239 -5.42 14.71 -12.25
CA ASN A 239 -6.58 14.55 -11.36
C ASN A 239 -7.87 14.19 -12.10
N SER A 240 -7.80 13.83 -13.36
CA SER A 240 -8.94 13.44 -14.19
C SER A 240 -9.00 11.94 -14.44
N GLU A 241 -10.15 11.46 -14.93
CA GLU A 241 -10.28 10.07 -15.39
C GLU A 241 -9.33 9.78 -16.57
N GLU A 242 -9.02 10.77 -17.42
CA GLU A 242 -8.03 10.66 -18.49
C GLU A 242 -6.65 10.28 -17.94
N GLY A 243 -6.21 10.91 -16.85
CA GLY A 243 -4.93 10.60 -16.22
C GLY A 243 -4.86 9.18 -15.64
N LYS A 244 -5.96 8.70 -15.10
CA LYS A 244 -6.04 7.31 -14.62
C LYS A 244 -5.92 6.29 -15.75
N LEU A 245 -6.52 6.58 -16.92
CA LEU A 245 -6.47 5.71 -18.08
C LEU A 245 -5.08 5.72 -18.77
N HIS A 246 -4.35 6.83 -18.65
CA HIS A 246 -3.07 7.04 -19.31
C HIS A 246 -1.89 7.14 -18.34
N GLN A 247 -1.95 6.47 -17.20
CA GLN A 247 -0.92 6.51 -16.17
C GLN A 247 0.47 6.17 -16.72
N GLU A 248 0.57 5.17 -17.60
CA GLU A 248 1.83 4.76 -18.21
C GLU A 248 2.49 5.88 -19.04
N LEU A 249 1.70 6.78 -19.63
CA LEU A 249 2.20 7.94 -20.39
C LEU A 249 2.66 9.08 -19.47
N LEU A 250 2.12 9.14 -18.26
CA LEU A 250 2.42 10.17 -17.27
C LEU A 250 3.60 9.78 -16.36
N ASP A 251 3.80 8.50 -16.10
CA ASP A 251 4.87 8.01 -15.23
C ASP A 251 6.27 8.55 -15.60
N PRO A 252 6.67 8.64 -16.88
CA PRO A 252 7.96 9.22 -17.26
C PRO A 252 8.11 10.69 -16.89
N MET A 253 6.99 11.45 -16.87
CA MET A 253 6.96 12.90 -16.61
C MET A 253 6.70 13.22 -15.14
N THR A 254 6.58 12.20 -14.29
CA THR A 254 6.33 12.38 -12.87
C THR A 254 7.52 11.90 -12.04
N ARG A 255 7.62 12.42 -10.84
CA ARG A 255 8.49 11.91 -9.80
C ARG A 255 7.69 11.67 -8.53
N ARG A 256 8.00 10.60 -7.84
CA ARG A 256 7.49 10.38 -6.48
C ARG A 256 8.41 11.10 -5.50
N GLY A 257 7.83 11.85 -4.62
CA GLY A 257 8.54 12.57 -3.58
C GLY A 257 7.88 12.41 -2.23
N ILE A 258 8.65 12.60 -1.17
CA ILE A 258 8.09 12.65 0.19
C ILE A 258 7.14 13.85 0.29
N CYS A 259 5.97 13.64 0.88
CA CYS A 259 5.00 14.71 1.07
C CYS A 259 5.63 15.85 1.92
N PRO A 260 5.67 17.09 1.41
CA PRO A 260 6.31 18.21 2.12
C PRO A 260 5.56 18.65 3.38
N ASP A 261 4.26 18.33 3.50
CA ASP A 261 3.48 18.73 4.67
C ASP A 261 3.68 17.77 5.84
N CYS A 262 3.66 16.47 5.60
CA CYS A 262 3.78 15.48 6.67
C CYS A 262 5.15 14.78 6.72
N HIS A 263 6.07 15.12 5.83
CA HIS A 263 7.43 14.55 5.76
C HIS A 263 7.47 13.01 5.84
N GLY A 264 6.50 12.36 5.19
CA GLY A 264 6.36 10.90 5.19
C GLY A 264 5.53 10.32 6.35
N ALA A 265 5.18 11.09 7.37
CA ALA A 265 4.43 10.63 8.54
C ALA A 265 3.00 10.17 8.25
N ARG A 266 2.44 10.52 7.07
CA ARG A 266 1.09 10.12 6.60
C ARG A 266 -0.08 10.75 7.39
N LEU A 267 0.19 11.34 8.55
CA LEU A 267 -0.78 11.91 9.48
C LEU A 267 -0.76 13.44 9.44
N ASN A 268 -1.85 14.07 9.84
CA ASN A 268 -1.92 15.52 9.94
C ASN A 268 -1.22 16.03 11.19
N GLU A 269 -0.94 17.32 11.23
CA GLU A 269 -0.21 17.99 12.30
C GLU A 269 -0.91 17.84 13.68
N LYS A 270 -2.25 17.92 13.70
CA LYS A 270 -3.02 17.73 14.93
C LYS A 270 -2.77 16.38 15.57
N VAL A 271 -2.74 15.31 14.78
CA VAL A 271 -2.45 13.95 15.27
C VAL A 271 -1.01 13.84 15.73
N LEU A 272 -0.07 14.42 14.97
CA LEU A 272 1.35 14.40 15.30
C LEU A 272 1.70 15.22 16.55
N SER A 273 0.86 16.18 16.96
CA SER A 273 1.05 16.89 18.23
C SER A 273 0.81 16.03 19.48
N CYS A 274 0.09 14.90 19.33
CA CYS A 274 -0.16 13.97 20.43
C CYS A 274 1.04 13.06 20.66
N THR A 275 1.59 13.07 21.89
CA THR A 275 2.79 12.33 22.24
C THR A 275 2.60 11.45 23.46
N ILE A 276 3.40 10.38 23.55
CA ILE A 276 3.61 9.56 24.76
C ILE A 276 5.11 9.55 25.01
N ASN A 277 5.52 9.96 26.22
CA ASN A 277 6.95 10.08 26.58
C ASN A 277 7.75 10.88 25.53
N GLY A 278 7.18 11.99 25.04
CA GLY A 278 7.79 12.92 24.09
C GLY A 278 7.84 12.42 22.63
N LYS A 279 7.24 11.30 22.30
CA LYS A 279 7.23 10.73 20.94
C LYS A 279 5.83 10.63 20.37
N ASN A 280 5.63 11.07 19.14
CA ASN A 280 4.37 10.91 18.44
C ASN A 280 4.27 9.53 17.76
N ILE A 281 3.08 9.17 17.28
CA ILE A 281 2.83 7.83 16.70
C ILE A 281 3.68 7.55 15.45
N ALA A 282 4.01 8.56 14.64
CA ALA A 282 4.83 8.38 13.44
C ALA A 282 6.29 8.08 13.83
N GLU A 283 6.85 8.82 14.80
CA GLU A 283 8.19 8.55 15.33
C GLU A 283 8.29 7.15 15.95
N VAL A 284 7.25 6.74 16.67
CA VAL A 284 7.18 5.39 17.29
C VAL A 284 7.10 4.30 16.23
N THR A 285 6.31 4.47 15.17
CA THR A 285 6.22 3.46 14.10
C THR A 285 7.47 3.37 13.24
N ALA A 286 8.29 4.42 13.18
CA ALA A 286 9.56 4.47 12.47
C ALA A 286 10.74 3.85 13.26
N MET A 287 10.54 3.48 14.53
CA MET A 287 11.57 2.78 15.30
C MET A 287 11.76 1.34 14.86
N PRO A 288 13.00 0.81 14.85
CA PRO A 288 13.23 -0.61 14.81
C PRO A 288 12.48 -1.33 15.93
N LEU A 289 11.92 -2.52 15.65
CA LEU A 289 11.03 -3.23 16.59
C LEU A 289 11.64 -3.42 17.99
N ARG A 290 12.95 -3.63 18.09
CA ARG A 290 13.64 -3.75 19.39
C ARG A 290 13.53 -2.45 20.20
N GLN A 291 13.84 -1.32 19.58
CA GLN A 291 13.73 0.00 20.22
C GLN A 291 12.28 0.37 20.56
N LEU A 292 11.34 -0.07 19.72
CA LEU A 292 9.91 0.13 20.00
C LEU A 292 9.45 -0.63 21.24
N ILE A 293 9.96 -1.84 21.46
CA ILE A 293 9.69 -2.63 22.67
C ILE A 293 10.29 -1.92 23.90
N ASP A 294 11.54 -1.48 23.82
CA ASP A 294 12.20 -0.75 24.92
C ASP A 294 11.42 0.53 25.28
N TRP A 295 10.99 1.28 24.27
CA TRP A 295 10.13 2.47 24.47
C TRP A 295 8.78 2.09 25.11
N LEU A 296 8.12 1.04 24.62
CA LEU A 296 6.83 0.58 25.14
C LEU A 296 6.92 0.25 26.64
N ASP A 297 8.01 -0.38 27.07
CA ASP A 297 8.24 -0.79 28.45
C ASP A 297 8.51 0.43 29.39
N THR A 298 8.78 1.63 28.85
CA THR A 298 8.92 2.88 29.62
C THR A 298 7.58 3.52 30.04
N ILE A 299 6.46 3.08 29.48
CA ILE A 299 5.14 3.69 29.72
C ILE A 299 4.58 3.14 31.03
N GLN A 300 4.31 4.02 32.00
CA GLN A 300 3.86 3.61 33.34
C GLN A 300 2.37 3.91 33.61
N GLU A 301 1.62 4.34 32.60
CA GLU A 301 0.21 4.69 32.72
C GLU A 301 -0.65 3.43 32.95
N PRO A 302 -1.46 3.36 34.03
CA PRO A 302 -2.28 2.17 34.31
C PRO A 302 -3.23 1.79 33.16
N LEU A 303 -3.78 2.77 32.46
CA LEU A 303 -4.68 2.56 31.32
C LEU A 303 -3.97 1.93 30.11
N ALA A 304 -2.64 1.93 30.08
CA ALA A 304 -1.84 1.36 29.01
C ALA A 304 -1.56 -0.13 29.19
N GLN A 305 -1.60 -0.67 30.42
CA GLN A 305 -1.06 -1.99 30.80
C GLN A 305 -1.54 -3.15 29.91
N ASP A 306 -2.84 -3.28 29.69
CA ASP A 306 -3.38 -4.38 28.88
C ASP A 306 -3.00 -4.24 27.41
N ILE A 307 -2.98 -3.00 26.91
CA ILE A 307 -2.57 -2.70 25.54
C ILE A 307 -1.07 -2.97 25.37
N GLN A 308 -0.24 -2.53 26.33
CA GLN A 308 1.20 -2.78 26.35
C GLN A 308 1.51 -4.28 26.35
N ARG A 309 0.85 -5.06 27.20
CA ARG A 309 1.02 -6.52 27.26
C ARG A 309 0.73 -7.16 25.90
N THR A 310 -0.42 -6.83 25.31
CA THR A 310 -0.85 -7.41 24.04
C THR A 310 0.05 -6.97 22.89
N LEU A 311 0.38 -5.68 22.80
CA LEU A 311 1.28 -5.13 21.78
C LEU A 311 2.69 -5.71 21.96
N GLY A 312 3.22 -5.72 23.17
CA GLY A 312 4.54 -6.28 23.49
C GLY A 312 4.67 -7.75 23.09
N THR A 313 3.65 -8.57 23.34
CA THR A 313 3.63 -9.98 22.90
C THR A 313 3.74 -10.08 21.37
N ARG A 314 2.97 -9.28 20.62
CA ARG A 314 3.03 -9.30 19.15
C ARG A 314 4.37 -8.80 18.60
N LEU A 315 4.94 -7.75 19.21
CA LEU A 315 6.25 -7.22 18.80
C LEU A 315 7.38 -8.21 19.09
N ARG A 316 7.38 -8.84 20.27
CA ARG A 316 8.39 -9.85 20.65
C ARG A 316 8.36 -11.06 19.71
N ALA A 317 7.19 -11.52 19.28
CA ALA A 317 7.11 -12.59 18.30
C ALA A 317 7.72 -12.21 16.93
N LEU A 318 7.60 -10.95 16.50
CA LEU A 318 8.30 -10.46 15.29
C LEU A 318 9.82 -10.46 15.49
N VAL A 319 10.30 -10.07 16.67
CA VAL A 319 11.73 -10.08 17.02
C VAL A 319 12.27 -11.50 17.08
N GLU A 320 11.57 -12.44 17.71
CA GLU A 320 11.97 -13.85 17.85
C GLU A 320 12.18 -14.56 16.52
N ILE A 321 11.46 -14.16 15.48
CA ILE A 321 11.65 -14.69 14.13
C ILE A 321 12.66 -13.91 13.29
N GLY A 322 13.46 -13.03 13.93
CA GLY A 322 14.56 -12.29 13.31
C GLY A 322 14.12 -11.12 12.44
N LEU A 323 13.10 -10.38 12.86
CA LEU A 323 12.62 -9.15 12.20
C LEU A 323 12.85 -7.90 13.05
N ASP A 324 13.75 -7.94 14.02
CA ASP A 324 14.04 -6.90 15.01
C ASP A 324 14.46 -5.54 14.41
N TYR A 325 15.03 -5.57 13.21
CA TYR A 325 15.47 -4.39 12.45
C TYR A 325 14.34 -3.70 11.66
N LEU A 326 13.18 -4.36 11.47
CA LEU A 326 12.05 -3.77 10.76
C LEU A 326 11.39 -2.66 11.56
N THR A 327 10.72 -1.77 10.83
CA THR A 327 9.88 -0.72 11.38
C THR A 327 8.41 -0.97 11.03
N LEU A 328 7.48 -0.51 11.86
CA LEU A 328 6.05 -0.75 11.63
C LEU A 328 5.48 0.08 10.47
N ASP A 329 6.09 1.20 10.13
CA ASP A 329 5.71 2.07 9.00
C ASP A 329 6.20 1.55 7.65
N ARG A 330 7.15 0.60 7.65
CA ARG A 330 7.69 0.04 6.40
C ARG A 330 6.60 -0.56 5.54
N SER A 331 6.55 -0.15 4.27
CA SER A 331 5.59 -0.65 3.30
C SER A 331 5.79 -2.15 3.01
N LEU A 332 4.71 -2.92 2.97
CA LEU A 332 4.76 -4.35 2.63
C LEU A 332 5.34 -4.63 1.25
N GLY A 333 5.13 -3.73 0.30
CA GLY A 333 5.67 -3.86 -1.06
C GLY A 333 7.20 -3.85 -1.12
N THR A 334 7.87 -3.28 -0.10
CA THR A 334 9.34 -3.19 -0.02
C THR A 334 9.98 -4.38 0.68
N LEU A 335 9.20 -5.27 1.27
CA LEU A 335 9.71 -6.46 1.95
C LEU A 335 10.24 -7.48 0.95
N SER A 336 11.30 -8.18 1.33
CA SER A 336 11.71 -9.42 0.65
C SER A 336 10.66 -10.51 0.84
N GLY A 337 10.69 -11.56 0.00
CA GLY A 337 9.78 -12.70 0.15
C GLY A 337 9.88 -13.38 1.54
N GLY A 338 11.10 -13.50 2.05
CA GLY A 338 11.34 -14.08 3.39
C GLY A 338 10.85 -13.19 4.53
N GLU A 339 10.99 -11.85 4.43
CA GLU A 339 10.44 -10.91 5.43
C GLU A 339 8.92 -10.97 5.46
N ALA A 340 8.28 -10.95 4.28
CA ALA A 340 6.82 -11.04 4.17
C ALA A 340 6.29 -12.37 4.74
N GLN A 341 6.98 -13.48 4.45
CA GLN A 341 6.65 -14.80 5.00
C GLN A 341 6.78 -14.82 6.53
N ARG A 342 7.87 -14.29 7.09
CA ARG A 342 8.06 -14.20 8.54
C ARG A 342 7.02 -13.32 9.20
N CYS A 343 6.68 -12.14 8.64
CA CYS A 343 5.58 -11.32 9.15
C CYS A 343 4.25 -12.11 9.20
N LYS A 344 3.99 -12.94 8.18
CA LYS A 344 2.82 -13.81 8.12
C LYS A 344 2.85 -14.88 9.21
N ILE A 345 4.00 -15.51 9.43
CA ILE A 345 4.20 -16.47 10.53
C ILE A 345 3.91 -15.81 11.88
N ALA A 346 4.53 -14.66 12.19
CA ALA A 346 4.32 -13.97 13.46
C ALA A 346 2.86 -13.61 13.72
N LYS A 347 2.14 -13.17 12.68
CA LYS A 347 0.71 -12.87 12.80
C LYS A 347 -0.10 -14.08 13.25
N PHE A 348 0.15 -15.24 12.69
CA PHE A 348 -0.65 -16.44 12.96
C PHE A 348 -0.21 -17.22 14.19
N LEU A 349 1.08 -17.22 14.53
CA LEU A 349 1.59 -17.87 15.75
C LEU A 349 1.07 -17.19 17.02
N ASN A 350 0.71 -15.92 16.97
CA ASN A 350 0.07 -15.19 18.06
C ASN A 350 -1.46 -15.35 18.10
N SER A 351 -2.04 -16.16 17.23
CA SER A 351 -3.47 -16.48 17.28
C SER A 351 -3.77 -17.39 18.48
N SER A 352 -4.86 -17.08 19.18
CA SER A 352 -5.38 -17.95 20.23
C SER A 352 -6.19 -19.14 19.69
N LEU A 353 -6.28 -19.27 18.36
CA LEU A 353 -6.99 -20.39 17.75
C LEU A 353 -6.19 -21.68 17.92
N SER A 354 -6.87 -22.72 18.36
CA SER A 354 -6.31 -24.07 18.50
C SER A 354 -6.72 -24.97 17.33
N ASP A 355 -6.02 -26.09 17.16
CA ASP A 355 -6.27 -27.09 16.13
C ASP A 355 -6.22 -26.52 14.71
N LEU A 356 -5.18 -25.78 14.40
CA LEU A 356 -4.91 -25.25 13.07
C LEU A 356 -3.81 -26.07 12.38
N LEU A 357 -3.93 -26.22 11.06
CA LEU A 357 -2.91 -26.79 10.18
C LEU A 357 -2.12 -25.64 9.51
N TYR A 358 -0.84 -25.56 9.75
CA TYR A 358 0.05 -24.59 9.10
C TYR A 358 0.84 -25.24 8.00
#